data_e196e1cc9b3e314e4688188e5aaee53f
#
_entry.id   e196e1cc9b3e314e4688188e5aaee53f
#
_cell.length_a   1.000
_cell.length_b   1.000
_cell.length_c   1.000
_cell.angle_alpha   90.00
_cell.angle_beta   90.00
_cell.angle_gamma   90.00
#
_symmetry.space_group_name_H-M   'P 1'
#
loop_
_entity.id
_entity.type
_entity.pdbx_description
1 polymer ?
#
loop_
_entity_poly.entity_id
_entity_poly.type
_entity_poly.pdbx_seq_one_letter_code
_entity_poly.pdbx_strand_id
1 'polypeptide(L)'
;MRLVKIGLASVNTTVGATHANVERALRFAREMAAADVTVAAYPEQMIGGYPPEDLIQWQGFVEDQWRALEHFARETREQPTVHVLGVAVLHEGLRYGCAAVVAGGEIRGLVPKEKLPTYSIYYEGRTFSRGFPYQRGEHRGVPFGDVIFRFDFGVVAPEVCEDAWTTECPMRRRTYSGAELVVNISGSAFRVGTDQTRREMLITRAGDHQCTLAYVNLVGGNDGLLFDGGGFVFQNGKLMLDAARWREGWEATTVDLDRTMRLRSENTTWRMDHTAWAASHDPVPTIEIPATEFRTRREKLTYPVPAHGSFLLPAPEKYVPARTRYCEDVLDALAMGVGDYFEKNRVFKTVGVALSGGRDSLLTLLVAHRWAARKKPDAPGSLLRAFYMPSRYSSAETEKAARTVCDELGIPLRVVSIDAAFERELEAVRAMLQPGEPLTQLTEQNIQARIRGQRMWSWSNSSGGLFLQTGNMSERAVGYTTVGGDLEGALAVIANVPKTVVMVLLDYLQETHPLEGIRLALQKPPGPELAPNQVGEEELMPFRVLDACFHLFADEKLLPEEVERVVLTMFPDLTPDVVHGYVTKFVKMFLTSIYKWVQAPLSLHIGNLDLDRERALQLPVVTHAEWALKKK
;
A
#
# COMPACT_ATOMS: atom_id res chain seq x y z
N MET A 1 31.30 -25.63 -1.41
CA MET A 1 30.00 -24.94 -1.22
C MET A 1 30.22 -23.74 -0.31
N ARG A 2 29.83 -22.55 -0.74
CA ARG A 2 29.77 -21.35 0.10
C ARG A 2 28.31 -21.08 0.47
N LEU A 3 27.83 -21.76 1.50
CA LEU A 3 26.46 -21.60 1.97
C LEU A 3 26.30 -20.26 2.69
N VAL A 4 25.20 -19.57 2.37
CA VAL A 4 24.79 -18.28 2.93
C VAL A 4 23.32 -18.35 3.28
N LYS A 5 22.95 -18.05 4.52
CA LYS A 5 21.56 -17.95 4.94
C LYS A 5 21.12 -16.50 4.90
N ILE A 6 20.13 -16.21 4.08
CA ILE A 6 19.59 -14.86 3.84
C ILE A 6 18.28 -14.73 4.57
N GLY A 7 18.16 -13.73 5.46
CA GLY A 7 16.96 -13.38 6.20
C GLY A 7 16.35 -12.09 5.66
N LEU A 8 15.04 -12.10 5.45
CA LEU A 8 14.24 -10.96 5.01
C LEU A 8 13.30 -10.57 6.16
N ALA A 9 13.45 -9.37 6.71
CA ALA A 9 12.61 -8.86 7.80
C ALA A 9 11.68 -7.77 7.30
N SER A 10 10.38 -8.04 7.21
CA SER A 10 9.35 -7.03 6.97
C SER A 10 9.01 -6.33 8.28
N VAL A 11 9.31 -5.04 8.37
CA VAL A 11 9.14 -4.22 9.58
C VAL A 11 8.01 -3.22 9.38
N ASN A 12 7.08 -3.15 10.34
CA ASN A 12 6.02 -2.14 10.36
C ASN A 12 6.53 -0.87 11.04
N THR A 13 7.08 0.05 10.24
CA THR A 13 7.64 1.30 10.74
C THR A 13 6.58 2.36 10.99
N THR A 14 6.89 3.29 11.90
CA THR A 14 6.11 4.52 12.08
C THR A 14 7.00 5.70 11.72
N VAL A 15 6.56 6.57 10.83
CA VAL A 15 7.31 7.76 10.41
C VAL A 15 7.60 8.64 11.63
N GLY A 16 8.86 9.06 11.78
CA GLY A 16 9.32 9.89 12.90
C GLY A 16 9.66 9.12 14.19
N ALA A 17 9.34 7.83 14.28
CA ALA A 17 9.59 7.03 15.48
C ALA A 17 10.94 6.28 15.40
N THR A 18 12.03 6.98 15.12
CA THR A 18 13.36 6.42 14.84
C THR A 18 13.82 5.38 15.84
N HIS A 19 13.75 5.67 17.13
CA HIS A 19 14.14 4.75 18.18
C HIS A 19 13.26 3.49 18.22
N ALA A 20 11.93 3.65 18.18
CA ALA A 20 11.01 2.51 18.21
C ALA A 20 11.15 1.60 16.97
N ASN A 21 11.41 2.18 15.79
CA ASN A 21 11.66 1.42 14.58
C ASN A 21 12.95 0.59 14.70
N VAL A 22 14.01 1.18 15.25
CA VAL A 22 15.30 0.48 15.49
C VAL A 22 15.13 -0.65 16.51
N GLU A 23 14.40 -0.44 17.61
CA GLU A 23 14.14 -1.51 18.59
C GLU A 23 13.39 -2.70 18.00
N ARG A 24 12.46 -2.45 17.07
CA ARG A 24 11.78 -3.52 16.30
C ARG A 24 12.78 -4.31 15.45
N ALA A 25 13.65 -3.59 14.71
CA ALA A 25 14.66 -4.22 13.89
C ALA A 25 15.68 -5.00 14.73
N LEU A 26 16.10 -4.50 15.89
CA LEU A 26 16.99 -5.17 16.83
C LEU A 26 16.40 -6.47 17.38
N ARG A 27 15.09 -6.53 17.62
CA ARG A 27 14.43 -7.79 17.98
C ARG A 27 14.64 -8.84 16.90
N PHE A 28 14.35 -8.51 15.62
CA PHE A 28 14.57 -9.42 14.50
C PHE A 28 16.05 -9.74 14.26
N ALA A 29 16.94 -8.76 14.48
CA ALA A 29 18.39 -8.98 14.39
C ALA A 29 18.86 -10.08 15.35
N ARG A 30 18.39 -10.03 16.61
CA ARG A 30 18.71 -11.05 17.63
C ARG A 30 18.17 -12.44 17.24
N GLU A 31 16.92 -12.51 16.79
CA GLU A 31 16.29 -13.75 16.35
C GLU A 31 16.99 -14.36 15.14
N MET A 32 17.31 -13.53 14.11
CA MET A 32 18.01 -13.96 12.91
C MET A 32 19.44 -14.41 13.20
N ALA A 33 20.17 -13.69 14.08
CA ALA A 33 21.53 -14.09 14.50
C ALA A 33 21.51 -15.43 15.26
N ALA A 34 20.51 -15.64 16.13
CA ALA A 34 20.30 -16.92 16.82
C ALA A 34 19.97 -18.08 15.86
N ALA A 35 19.38 -17.77 14.72
CA ALA A 35 19.07 -18.73 13.66
C ALA A 35 20.17 -18.90 12.60
N ASP A 36 21.40 -18.44 12.87
CA ASP A 36 22.57 -18.49 11.98
C ASP A 36 22.33 -17.80 10.61
N VAL A 37 21.55 -16.69 10.59
CA VAL A 37 21.40 -15.87 9.39
C VAL A 37 22.72 -15.15 9.11
N THR A 38 23.22 -15.31 7.89
CA THR A 38 24.47 -14.71 7.42
C THR A 38 24.29 -13.26 6.99
N VAL A 39 23.21 -13.00 6.23
CA VAL A 39 22.86 -11.66 5.76
C VAL A 39 21.39 -11.39 6.08
N ALA A 40 21.12 -10.32 6.82
CA ALA A 40 19.79 -9.88 7.20
C ALA A 40 19.45 -8.58 6.46
N ALA A 41 18.36 -8.58 5.72
CA ALA A 41 17.85 -7.44 4.97
C ALA A 41 16.61 -6.85 5.66
N TYR A 42 16.57 -5.52 5.75
CA TYR A 42 15.45 -4.73 6.30
C TYR A 42 14.97 -3.72 5.27
N PRO A 43 13.74 -3.16 5.41
CA PRO A 43 13.18 -2.28 4.40
C PRO A 43 13.94 -0.97 4.17
N GLU A 44 13.63 -0.33 3.04
CA GLU A 44 13.97 1.06 2.75
C GLU A 44 13.43 1.99 3.84
N GLN A 45 14.18 3.06 4.18
CA GLN A 45 13.82 4.04 5.22
C GLN A 45 13.39 3.41 6.56
N MET A 46 13.88 2.22 6.86
CA MET A 46 13.48 1.44 8.05
C MET A 46 13.64 2.25 9.34
N ILE A 47 14.70 3.07 9.45
CA ILE A 47 14.97 3.86 10.66
C ILE A 47 13.98 5.02 10.78
N GLY A 48 13.84 5.84 9.74
CA GLY A 48 13.00 7.04 9.75
C GLY A 48 11.50 6.76 9.56
N GLY A 49 11.17 5.63 8.95
CA GLY A 49 9.85 5.31 8.41
C GLY A 49 9.65 5.89 7.01
N TYR A 50 8.78 5.24 6.20
CA TYR A 50 8.51 5.62 4.81
C TYR A 50 7.01 5.80 4.57
N PRO A 51 6.60 6.83 3.82
CA PRO A 51 7.42 7.94 3.31
C PRO A 51 7.60 9.04 4.36
N PRO A 52 8.79 9.64 4.50
CA PRO A 52 9.04 10.69 5.48
C PRO A 52 8.47 12.06 5.05
N GLU A 53 8.05 12.22 3.79
CA GLU A 53 7.55 13.45 3.19
C GLU A 53 8.43 14.66 3.55
N ASP A 54 7.81 15.80 3.91
CA ASP A 54 8.55 17.00 4.30
C ASP A 54 9.28 16.89 5.65
N LEU A 55 8.95 15.89 6.48
CA LEU A 55 9.66 15.67 7.75
C LEU A 55 11.17 15.49 7.54
N ILE A 56 11.58 14.94 6.39
CA ILE A 56 13.01 14.78 6.05
C ILE A 56 13.74 16.11 5.90
N GLN A 57 13.04 17.24 5.78
CA GLN A 57 13.66 18.56 5.69
C GLN A 57 14.17 19.06 7.05
N TRP A 58 13.67 18.50 8.16
CA TRP A 58 14.19 18.83 9.48
C TRP A 58 15.54 18.14 9.71
N GLN A 59 16.59 18.95 9.82
CA GLN A 59 17.94 18.42 10.05
C GLN A 59 18.02 17.56 11.32
N GLY A 60 17.32 17.94 12.38
CA GLY A 60 17.24 17.16 13.62
C GLY A 60 16.70 15.74 13.41
N PHE A 61 15.69 15.57 12.53
CA PHE A 61 15.16 14.25 12.21
C PHE A 61 16.16 13.37 11.44
N VAL A 62 16.92 13.96 10.52
CA VAL A 62 18.00 13.23 9.80
C VAL A 62 19.12 12.84 10.77
N GLU A 63 19.47 13.75 11.67
CA GLU A 63 20.49 13.50 12.72
C GLU A 63 20.05 12.40 13.70
N ASP A 64 18.76 12.35 14.06
CA ASP A 64 18.21 11.27 14.88
C ASP A 64 18.30 9.92 14.21
N GLN A 65 18.11 9.85 12.88
CA GLN A 65 18.29 8.61 12.12
C GLN A 65 19.73 8.12 12.17
N TRP A 66 20.69 9.04 12.05
CA TRP A 66 22.11 8.67 12.17
C TRP A 66 22.44 8.10 13.56
N ARG A 67 22.01 8.77 14.64
CA ARG A 67 22.22 8.27 16.02
C ARG A 67 21.55 6.90 16.24
N ALA A 68 20.39 6.70 15.65
CA ALA A 68 19.67 5.43 15.71
C ALA A 68 20.40 4.32 14.91
N LEU A 69 21.02 4.63 13.78
CA LEU A 69 21.88 3.70 13.03
C LEU A 69 23.13 3.31 13.84
N GLU A 70 23.79 4.29 14.48
CA GLU A 70 24.95 4.01 15.38
C GLU A 70 24.53 3.15 16.58
N HIS A 71 23.33 3.36 17.12
CA HIS A 71 22.77 2.52 18.17
C HIS A 71 22.57 1.09 17.67
N PHE A 72 21.93 0.91 16.51
CA PHE A 72 21.75 -0.40 15.88
C PHE A 72 23.09 -1.12 15.67
N ALA A 73 24.10 -0.41 15.16
CA ALA A 73 25.43 -0.98 14.97
C ALA A 73 26.04 -1.47 16.29
N ARG A 74 26.02 -0.66 17.34
CA ARG A 74 26.55 -1.05 18.67
C ARG A 74 25.85 -2.28 19.25
N GLU A 75 24.52 -2.34 19.16
CA GLU A 75 23.71 -3.44 19.71
C GLU A 75 23.88 -4.76 18.93
N THR A 76 24.33 -4.68 17.67
CA THR A 76 24.58 -5.87 16.84
C THR A 76 26.06 -6.29 16.79
N ARG A 77 26.93 -5.68 17.61
CA ARG A 77 28.39 -5.92 17.58
C ARG A 77 28.77 -7.39 17.67
N GLU A 78 28.15 -8.13 18.57
CA GLU A 78 28.48 -9.54 18.84
C GLU A 78 27.75 -10.51 17.89
N GLN A 79 26.95 -10.00 16.96
CA GLN A 79 26.21 -10.84 16.03
C GLN A 79 27.07 -11.18 14.80
N PRO A 80 27.18 -12.47 14.43
CA PRO A 80 27.92 -12.91 13.25
C PRO A 80 27.08 -12.75 11.96
N THR A 81 26.37 -11.65 11.84
CA THR A 81 25.40 -11.35 10.78
C THR A 81 25.73 -10.01 10.13
N VAL A 82 25.68 -9.96 8.81
CA VAL A 82 25.74 -8.71 8.05
C VAL A 82 24.31 -8.17 7.94
N HIS A 83 24.09 -6.92 8.32
CA HIS A 83 22.80 -6.25 8.24
C HIS A 83 22.79 -5.20 7.13
N VAL A 84 21.72 -5.18 6.31
CA VAL A 84 21.49 -4.17 5.29
C VAL A 84 20.14 -3.50 5.56
N LEU A 85 20.14 -2.19 5.87
CA LEU A 85 18.95 -1.47 6.32
C LEU A 85 18.86 -0.05 5.76
N GLY A 86 17.63 0.46 5.63
CA GLY A 86 17.36 1.77 5.06
C GLY A 86 17.49 2.92 6.06
N VAL A 87 18.20 3.97 5.68
CA VAL A 87 18.41 5.20 6.45
C VAL A 87 18.48 6.43 5.53
N ALA A 88 18.04 7.58 6.01
CA ALA A 88 18.30 8.84 5.35
C ALA A 88 19.48 9.58 6.00
N VAL A 89 20.33 10.18 5.17
CA VAL A 89 21.50 10.96 5.62
C VAL A 89 21.57 12.33 4.93
N LEU A 90 22.15 13.31 5.61
CA LEU A 90 22.52 14.61 5.05
C LEU A 90 24.03 14.61 4.77
N HIS A 91 24.41 14.43 3.50
CA HIS A 91 25.80 14.39 3.05
C HIS A 91 26.09 15.59 2.15
N GLU A 92 27.09 16.40 2.49
CA GLU A 92 27.48 17.61 1.75
C GLU A 92 26.31 18.56 1.41
N GLY A 93 25.38 18.72 2.36
CA GLY A 93 24.21 19.59 2.19
C GLY A 93 23.06 18.96 1.39
N LEU A 94 23.19 17.74 0.89
CA LEU A 94 22.17 17.02 0.13
C LEU A 94 21.63 15.83 0.95
N ARG A 95 20.34 15.54 0.79
CA ARG A 95 19.67 14.43 1.47
C ARG A 95 19.66 13.19 0.58
N TYR A 96 20.05 12.05 1.13
CA TYR A 96 20.08 10.78 0.41
C TYR A 96 19.34 9.70 1.20
N GLY A 97 18.46 8.95 0.53
CA GLY A 97 18.00 7.66 1.01
C GLY A 97 19.07 6.60 0.70
N CYS A 98 19.56 5.91 1.72
CA CYS A 98 20.69 4.98 1.59
C CYS A 98 20.34 3.59 2.10
N ALA A 99 20.99 2.58 1.52
CA ALA A 99 21.20 1.29 2.16
C ALA A 99 22.49 1.35 2.99
N ALA A 100 22.37 1.18 4.31
CA ALA A 100 23.49 1.08 5.21
C ALA A 100 23.89 -0.39 5.40
N VAL A 101 25.18 -0.70 5.33
CA VAL A 101 25.74 -2.01 5.65
C VAL A 101 26.37 -1.95 7.02
N VAL A 102 25.91 -2.82 7.93
CA VAL A 102 26.37 -2.90 9.32
C VAL A 102 26.90 -4.31 9.61
N ALA A 103 28.08 -4.41 10.16
CA ALA A 103 28.71 -5.68 10.55
C ALA A 103 29.75 -5.48 11.66
N GLY A 104 29.74 -6.35 12.67
CA GLY A 104 30.71 -6.32 13.77
C GLY A 104 30.68 -5.04 14.61
N GLY A 105 29.53 -4.42 14.74
CA GLY A 105 29.35 -3.19 15.53
C GLY A 105 29.70 -1.90 14.79
N GLU A 106 29.96 -1.96 13.50
CA GLU A 106 30.38 -0.81 12.69
C GLU A 106 29.49 -0.65 11.45
N ILE A 107 29.31 0.61 11.04
CA ILE A 107 28.71 0.97 9.77
C ILE A 107 29.80 0.86 8.71
N ARG A 108 29.72 -0.15 7.86
CA ARG A 108 30.74 -0.46 6.85
C ARG A 108 30.63 0.37 5.59
N GLY A 109 29.49 0.97 5.32
CA GLY A 109 29.26 1.87 4.20
C GLY A 109 27.81 2.22 3.98
N LEU A 110 27.60 3.24 3.15
CA LEU A 110 26.32 3.79 2.76
C LEU A 110 26.21 3.81 1.23
N VAL A 111 25.20 3.16 0.68
CA VAL A 111 24.92 3.13 -0.75
C VAL A 111 23.65 3.94 -1.03
N PRO A 112 23.77 5.13 -1.65
CA PRO A 112 22.63 6.00 -1.94
C PRO A 112 21.77 5.42 -3.08
N LYS A 113 20.45 5.62 -2.99
CA LYS A 113 19.49 5.30 -4.03
C LYS A 113 19.77 6.12 -5.29
N GLU A 114 19.83 5.46 -6.45
CA GLU A 114 20.12 6.14 -7.73
C GLU A 114 18.86 6.54 -8.48
N LYS A 115 17.80 5.79 -8.35
CA LYS A 115 16.54 6.01 -9.07
C LYS A 115 15.47 6.47 -8.09
N LEU A 116 15.07 7.74 -8.21
CA LEU A 116 14.08 8.35 -7.33
C LEU A 116 12.72 8.35 -8.04
N PRO A 117 11.75 7.52 -7.62
CA PRO A 117 10.42 7.55 -8.20
C PRO A 117 9.75 8.90 -7.88
N THR A 118 9.31 9.58 -8.94
CA THR A 118 8.58 10.84 -8.86
C THR A 118 7.44 10.80 -9.87
N TYR A 119 6.58 9.82 -9.69
CA TYR A 119 5.40 9.55 -10.50
C TYR A 119 4.33 8.86 -9.64
N SER A 120 3.05 9.01 -10.04
CA SER A 120 1.91 8.47 -9.31
C SER A 120 1.94 8.90 -7.84
N ILE A 121 2.03 7.95 -6.91
CA ILE A 121 2.02 8.17 -5.46
C ILE A 121 3.39 8.49 -4.86
N TYR A 122 4.45 8.51 -5.66
CA TYR A 122 5.82 8.72 -5.19
C TYR A 122 6.30 10.13 -5.50
N TYR A 123 6.97 10.77 -4.53
CA TYR A 123 7.47 12.14 -4.62
C TYR A 123 8.92 12.30 -4.17
N GLU A 124 9.74 11.24 -4.25
CA GLU A 124 11.09 11.24 -3.68
C GLU A 124 12.00 12.32 -4.27
N GLY A 125 11.91 12.59 -5.58
CA GLY A 125 12.70 13.65 -6.22
C GLY A 125 12.45 15.06 -5.70
N ARG A 126 11.38 15.27 -4.92
CA ARG A 126 11.10 16.55 -4.26
C ARG A 126 11.99 16.79 -3.05
N THR A 127 12.40 15.74 -2.36
CA THR A 127 13.05 15.83 -1.04
C THR A 127 14.43 15.19 -0.99
N PHE A 128 14.71 14.20 -1.84
CA PHE A 128 15.97 13.48 -1.89
C PHE A 128 16.78 13.81 -3.15
N SER A 129 18.09 13.71 -3.01
CA SER A 129 19.06 13.70 -4.09
C SER A 129 19.37 12.25 -4.47
N ARG A 130 19.59 12.02 -5.76
CA ARG A 130 19.95 10.69 -6.26
C ARG A 130 21.45 10.44 -6.10
N GLY A 131 21.82 9.19 -5.85
CA GLY A 131 23.15 8.67 -6.11
C GLY A 131 23.45 8.61 -7.62
N PHE A 132 24.69 8.37 -7.98
CA PHE A 132 25.10 8.22 -9.38
C PHE A 132 26.16 7.13 -9.52
N PRO A 133 26.30 6.54 -10.73
CA PRO A 133 27.29 5.50 -10.98
C PRO A 133 28.70 5.96 -10.62
N TYR A 134 29.45 5.06 -9.97
CA TYR A 134 30.85 5.29 -9.52
C TYR A 134 31.03 6.47 -8.54
N GLN A 135 29.98 6.94 -7.91
CA GLN A 135 30.06 7.95 -6.85
C GLN A 135 30.96 7.45 -5.73
N ARG A 136 31.89 8.31 -5.29
CA ARG A 136 32.81 8.03 -4.19
C ARG A 136 32.82 9.19 -3.21
N GLY A 137 32.78 8.88 -1.95
CA GLY A 137 32.82 9.86 -0.88
C GLY A 137 32.94 9.18 0.48
N GLU A 138 32.88 9.99 1.50
CA GLU A 138 32.93 9.57 2.89
C GLU A 138 31.95 10.41 3.70
N HIS A 139 31.09 9.76 4.45
CA HIS A 139 30.15 10.41 5.36
C HIS A 139 30.52 10.06 6.80
N ARG A 140 31.04 11.03 7.55
CA ARG A 140 31.46 10.86 8.97
C ARG A 140 32.46 9.70 9.18
N GLY A 141 33.40 9.54 8.31
CA GLY A 141 34.37 8.45 8.37
C GLY A 141 33.90 7.11 7.81
N VAL A 142 32.70 7.08 7.20
CA VAL A 142 32.10 5.87 6.61
C VAL A 142 32.09 5.99 5.08
N PRO A 143 32.53 4.98 4.31
CA PRO A 143 32.45 4.98 2.85
C PRO A 143 31.03 5.28 2.36
N PHE A 144 30.90 6.21 1.41
CA PHE A 144 29.63 6.66 0.84
C PHE A 144 29.71 6.65 -0.69
N GLY A 145 28.73 6.03 -1.34
CA GLY A 145 28.61 6.06 -2.79
C GLY A 145 28.25 4.73 -3.43
N ASP A 146 28.61 4.59 -4.72
CA ASP A 146 28.40 3.34 -5.47
C ASP A 146 29.53 2.36 -5.12
N VAL A 147 29.30 1.52 -4.12
CA VAL A 147 30.28 0.57 -3.58
C VAL A 147 29.68 -0.80 -3.35
N ILE A 148 30.51 -1.85 -3.40
CA ILE A 148 30.17 -3.23 -3.05
C ILE A 148 31.06 -3.70 -1.90
N PHE A 149 30.63 -4.75 -1.18
CA PHE A 149 31.27 -5.17 0.07
C PHE A 149 31.71 -6.62 -0.02
N ARG A 150 33.01 -6.87 0.25
CA ARG A 150 33.55 -8.23 0.27
C ARG A 150 33.69 -8.72 1.70
N PHE A 151 33.00 -9.82 1.99
CA PHE A 151 33.05 -10.55 3.26
C PHE A 151 33.71 -11.92 3.07
N ASP A 152 33.89 -12.67 4.17
CA ASP A 152 34.44 -14.03 4.19
C ASP A 152 33.64 -15.05 3.34
N PHE A 153 32.39 -14.75 3.01
CA PHE A 153 31.51 -15.62 2.22
C PHE A 153 31.30 -15.18 0.77
N GLY A 154 31.64 -13.97 0.40
CA GLY A 154 31.42 -13.45 -0.95
C GLY A 154 31.20 -11.95 -1.00
N VAL A 155 30.77 -11.46 -2.17
CA VAL A 155 30.58 -10.02 -2.43
C VAL A 155 29.11 -9.65 -2.45
N VAL A 156 28.75 -8.67 -1.61
CA VAL A 156 27.39 -8.16 -1.43
C VAL A 156 27.25 -6.77 -2.07
N ALA A 157 26.19 -6.54 -2.84
CA ALA A 157 25.82 -5.26 -3.41
C ALA A 157 24.46 -4.81 -2.88
N PRO A 158 24.37 -3.79 -2.03
CA PRO A 158 23.09 -3.20 -1.63
C PRO A 158 22.47 -2.38 -2.75
N GLU A 159 21.14 -2.37 -2.84
CA GLU A 159 20.33 -1.53 -3.72
C GLU A 159 19.07 -1.04 -2.98
N VAL A 160 18.48 0.04 -3.48
CA VAL A 160 17.29 0.62 -2.86
C VAL A 160 16.13 0.67 -3.85
N CYS A 161 15.12 -0.14 -3.60
CA CYS A 161 13.78 -0.13 -4.19
C CYS A 161 13.76 0.07 -5.72
N GLU A 162 13.50 1.30 -6.19
CA GLU A 162 13.37 1.68 -7.60
C GLU A 162 14.60 1.33 -8.45
N ASP A 163 15.77 1.18 -7.82
CA ASP A 163 16.99 0.77 -8.52
C ASP A 163 16.83 -0.55 -9.28
N ALA A 164 15.99 -1.48 -8.79
CA ALA A 164 15.71 -2.74 -9.48
C ALA A 164 14.67 -2.62 -10.60
N TRP A 165 13.83 -1.55 -10.60
CA TRP A 165 12.71 -1.43 -11.55
C TRP A 165 13.14 -0.92 -12.93
N THR A 166 14.26 -0.26 -13.03
CA THR A 166 14.74 0.33 -14.27
C THR A 166 15.56 -0.66 -15.10
N THR A 167 15.56 -0.51 -16.42
CA THR A 167 16.41 -1.32 -17.33
C THR A 167 17.90 -1.07 -17.07
N GLU A 168 18.28 0.19 -16.82
CA GLU A 168 19.64 0.61 -16.46
C GLU A 168 19.81 0.54 -14.92
N CYS A 169 19.57 -0.67 -14.36
CA CYS A 169 19.71 -0.90 -12.93
C CYS A 169 21.18 -0.95 -12.48
N PRO A 170 21.50 -0.48 -11.26
CA PRO A 170 22.85 -0.56 -10.71
C PRO A 170 23.40 -2.00 -10.64
N MET A 171 22.51 -2.98 -10.51
CA MET A 171 22.81 -4.40 -10.39
C MET A 171 23.75 -4.90 -11.50
N ARG A 172 23.56 -4.44 -12.75
CA ARG A 172 24.39 -4.87 -13.89
C ARG A 172 25.87 -4.57 -13.65
N ARG A 173 26.22 -3.31 -13.37
CA ARG A 173 27.62 -2.93 -13.17
C ARG A 173 28.22 -3.53 -11.89
N ARG A 174 27.39 -3.67 -10.83
CA ARG A 174 27.83 -4.26 -9.56
C ARG A 174 28.10 -5.75 -9.67
N THR A 175 27.27 -6.49 -10.41
CA THR A 175 27.49 -7.92 -10.68
C THR A 175 28.68 -8.17 -11.61
N TYR A 176 28.90 -7.30 -12.61
CA TYR A 176 30.08 -7.33 -13.46
C TYR A 176 31.36 -6.94 -12.68
N SER A 177 31.25 -6.17 -11.62
CA SER A 177 32.33 -5.85 -10.70
C SER A 177 32.57 -6.92 -9.61
N GLY A 178 31.84 -8.06 -9.67
CA GLY A 178 32.07 -9.21 -8.83
C GLY A 178 31.02 -9.48 -7.76
N ALA A 179 29.97 -8.65 -7.63
CA ALA A 179 28.90 -8.91 -6.67
C ALA A 179 28.17 -10.23 -6.99
N GLU A 180 27.98 -11.08 -5.98
CA GLU A 180 27.34 -12.39 -6.09
C GLU A 180 25.93 -12.37 -5.46
N LEU A 181 25.77 -11.57 -4.41
CA LEU A 181 24.53 -11.33 -3.69
C LEU A 181 24.14 -9.86 -3.81
N VAL A 182 22.99 -9.59 -4.41
CA VAL A 182 22.37 -8.25 -4.43
C VAL A 182 21.28 -8.22 -3.38
N VAL A 183 21.26 -7.18 -2.55
CA VAL A 183 20.24 -6.98 -1.52
C VAL A 183 19.49 -5.70 -1.84
N ASN A 184 18.28 -5.85 -2.34
CA ASN A 184 17.38 -4.73 -2.63
C ASN A 184 16.42 -4.53 -1.45
N ILE A 185 16.56 -3.40 -0.77
CA ILE A 185 15.70 -2.97 0.33
C ILE A 185 14.61 -2.03 -0.20
N SER A 186 13.35 -2.30 0.11
CA SER A 186 12.22 -1.60 -0.55
C SER A 186 11.17 -1.06 0.43
N GLY A 187 10.57 0.08 0.01
CA GLY A 187 9.32 0.63 0.48
C GLY A 187 8.33 0.73 -0.69
N SER A 188 8.11 -0.40 -1.38
CA SER A 188 7.23 -0.47 -2.55
C SER A 188 5.78 -0.60 -2.12
N ALA A 189 4.97 0.45 -2.38
CA ALA A 189 3.57 0.48 -2.00
C ALA A 189 2.75 -0.60 -2.70
N PHE A 190 1.78 -1.12 -1.97
CA PHE A 190 0.81 -2.09 -2.48
C PHE A 190 -0.10 -1.43 -3.52
N ARG A 191 -0.30 -2.12 -4.61
CA ARG A 191 -1.39 -1.95 -5.57
C ARG A 191 -1.80 -3.35 -6.01
N VAL A 192 -3.07 -3.52 -6.30
CA VAL A 192 -3.57 -4.81 -6.82
C VAL A 192 -2.72 -5.27 -8.01
N GLY A 193 -2.21 -6.51 -7.93
CA GLY A 193 -1.35 -7.10 -8.96
C GLY A 193 0.14 -6.78 -8.85
N THR A 194 0.56 -5.84 -8.01
CA THR A 194 1.98 -5.43 -7.88
C THR A 194 2.88 -6.57 -7.39
N ASP A 195 2.38 -7.47 -6.55
CA ASP A 195 3.13 -8.63 -6.07
C ASP A 195 3.61 -9.52 -7.23
N GLN A 196 2.71 -9.81 -8.17
CA GLN A 196 3.05 -10.58 -9.36
C GLN A 196 4.07 -9.84 -10.24
N THR A 197 3.88 -8.54 -10.47
CA THR A 197 4.81 -7.71 -11.24
C THR A 197 6.20 -7.69 -10.60
N ARG A 198 6.29 -7.54 -9.27
CA ARG A 198 7.56 -7.62 -8.54
C ARG A 198 8.24 -8.95 -8.76
N ARG A 199 7.52 -10.05 -8.60
CA ARG A 199 8.04 -11.42 -8.77
C ARG A 199 8.61 -11.64 -10.16
N GLU A 200 7.86 -11.27 -11.21
CA GLU A 200 8.26 -11.44 -12.61
C GLU A 200 9.49 -10.58 -12.96
N MET A 201 9.50 -9.34 -12.51
CA MET A 201 10.64 -8.45 -12.70
C MET A 201 11.91 -8.95 -11.98
N LEU A 202 11.80 -9.28 -10.70
CA LEU A 202 12.96 -9.65 -9.89
C LEU A 202 13.57 -11.00 -10.28
N ILE A 203 12.75 -11.98 -10.67
CA ILE A 203 13.24 -13.25 -11.18
C ILE A 203 14.02 -13.07 -12.48
N THR A 204 13.53 -12.17 -13.37
CA THR A 204 14.21 -11.80 -14.61
C THR A 204 15.55 -11.12 -14.30
N ARG A 205 15.56 -10.12 -13.39
CA ARG A 205 16.81 -9.44 -12.97
C ARG A 205 17.85 -10.43 -12.43
N ALA A 206 17.44 -11.35 -11.55
CA ALA A 206 18.34 -12.36 -10.99
C ALA A 206 18.90 -13.31 -12.08
N GLY A 207 18.10 -13.61 -13.10
CA GLY A 207 18.49 -14.41 -14.27
C GLY A 207 19.44 -13.67 -15.21
N ASP A 208 19.11 -12.44 -15.63
CA ASP A 208 19.90 -11.63 -16.56
C ASP A 208 21.29 -11.32 -15.98
N HIS A 209 21.35 -10.97 -14.71
CA HIS A 209 22.61 -10.59 -14.04
C HIS A 209 23.35 -11.76 -13.39
N GLN A 210 22.81 -12.98 -13.51
CA GLN A 210 23.40 -14.19 -12.93
C GLN A 210 23.88 -13.95 -11.48
N CYS A 211 22.93 -13.58 -10.59
CA CYS A 211 23.21 -13.32 -9.18
C CYS A 211 22.15 -13.97 -8.27
N THR A 212 22.46 -13.98 -6.98
CA THR A 212 21.45 -14.14 -5.94
C THR A 212 20.87 -12.76 -5.65
N LEU A 213 19.55 -12.60 -5.74
CA LEU A 213 18.84 -11.36 -5.44
C LEU A 213 17.92 -11.57 -4.23
N ALA A 214 18.20 -10.84 -3.16
CA ALA A 214 17.35 -10.77 -1.98
C ALA A 214 16.57 -9.44 -2.02
N TYR A 215 15.25 -9.51 -2.02
CA TYR A 215 14.35 -8.37 -2.02
C TYR A 215 13.49 -8.42 -0.76
N VAL A 216 13.45 -7.34 0.00
CA VAL A 216 12.60 -7.21 1.19
C VAL A 216 11.73 -5.97 1.09
N ASN A 217 10.45 -6.07 1.50
CA ASN A 217 9.52 -4.95 1.46
C ASN A 217 9.07 -4.50 2.85
N LEU A 218 8.77 -3.21 2.96
CA LEU A 218 8.10 -2.61 4.11
C LEU A 218 6.71 -3.26 4.29
N VAL A 219 6.22 -3.36 5.52
CA VAL A 219 4.85 -3.78 5.83
C VAL A 219 4.14 -2.70 6.64
N GLY A 220 2.84 -2.55 6.43
CA GLY A 220 2.00 -1.61 7.18
C GLY A 220 1.44 -0.48 6.36
N GLY A 221 0.63 0.38 7.01
CA GLY A 221 0.09 1.60 6.43
C GLY A 221 0.79 2.84 7.00
N ASN A 222 1.09 3.82 6.16
CA ASN A 222 1.48 5.16 6.55
C ASN A 222 0.66 6.15 5.72
N ASP A 223 -0.18 6.93 6.39
CA ASP A 223 -1.21 7.74 5.75
C ASP A 223 -2.09 6.88 4.80
N GLY A 224 -2.29 7.30 3.57
CA GLY A 224 -3.02 6.52 2.57
C GLY A 224 -2.23 5.40 1.91
N LEU A 225 -0.90 5.32 2.09
CA LEU A 225 -0.06 4.32 1.46
C LEU A 225 -0.03 3.03 2.27
N LEU A 226 -0.18 1.91 1.59
CA LEU A 226 -0.18 0.58 2.15
C LEU A 226 1.01 -0.22 1.62
N PHE A 227 1.65 -1.00 2.46
CA PHE A 227 2.80 -1.83 2.14
C PHE A 227 2.51 -3.25 2.56
N ASP A 228 2.57 -4.16 1.63
CA ASP A 228 2.17 -5.56 1.84
C ASP A 228 3.24 -6.43 2.53
N GLY A 229 4.47 -5.92 2.68
CA GLY A 229 5.56 -6.69 3.28
C GLY A 229 6.04 -7.83 2.38
N GLY A 230 6.53 -8.88 3.02
CA GLY A 230 7.09 -10.03 2.33
C GLY A 230 8.43 -9.73 1.66
N GLY A 231 8.75 -10.53 0.69
CA GLY A 231 9.97 -10.41 -0.08
C GLY A 231 10.33 -11.70 -0.80
N PHE A 232 11.37 -11.63 -1.61
CA PHE A 232 11.79 -12.76 -2.42
C PHE A 232 13.30 -12.99 -2.30
N VAL A 233 13.70 -14.25 -2.35
CA VAL A 233 15.09 -14.60 -2.68
C VAL A 233 15.07 -15.37 -3.99
N PHE A 234 15.72 -14.82 -5.01
CA PHE A 234 15.94 -15.49 -6.29
C PHE A 234 17.43 -15.81 -6.44
N GLN A 235 17.74 -16.98 -6.96
CA GLN A 235 19.12 -17.34 -7.31
C GLN A 235 19.19 -17.72 -8.79
N ASN A 236 19.88 -16.90 -9.59
CA ASN A 236 20.08 -17.14 -11.01
C ASN A 236 18.76 -17.44 -11.76
N GLY A 237 17.71 -16.66 -11.49
CA GLY A 237 16.39 -16.82 -12.08
C GLY A 237 15.53 -17.94 -11.46
N LYS A 238 15.92 -18.51 -10.32
CA LYS A 238 15.13 -19.51 -9.59
C LYS A 238 14.65 -18.96 -8.25
N LEU A 239 13.36 -19.12 -7.95
CA LEU A 239 12.79 -18.75 -6.64
C LEU A 239 13.31 -19.70 -5.55
N MET A 240 13.86 -19.12 -4.49
CA MET A 240 14.37 -19.80 -3.31
C MET A 240 13.55 -19.53 -2.06
N LEU A 241 12.93 -18.34 -1.97
CA LEU A 241 12.04 -17.92 -0.89
C LEU A 241 10.98 -16.97 -1.43
N ASP A 242 9.74 -17.19 -1.03
CA ASP A 242 8.58 -16.30 -1.17
C ASP A 242 8.06 -16.04 0.24
N ALA A 243 8.47 -14.92 0.83
CA ALA A 243 8.16 -14.58 2.22
C ALA A 243 6.73 -14.07 2.37
N ALA A 244 6.09 -14.42 3.48
CA ALA A 244 4.69 -14.10 3.73
C ALA A 244 4.43 -12.60 3.79
N ARG A 245 3.35 -12.17 3.13
CA ARG A 245 2.84 -10.80 3.12
C ARG A 245 1.86 -10.52 4.26
N TRP A 246 1.49 -9.27 4.42
CA TRP A 246 0.46 -8.74 5.34
C TRP A 246 0.74 -8.95 6.83
N ARG A 247 1.98 -9.21 7.17
CA ARG A 247 2.42 -9.36 8.57
C ARG A 247 3.83 -8.87 8.81
N GLU A 248 4.08 -8.32 9.98
CA GLU A 248 5.43 -8.07 10.48
C GLU A 248 6.10 -9.39 10.86
N GLY A 249 7.38 -9.53 10.53
CA GLY A 249 8.14 -10.74 10.83
C GLY A 249 9.32 -10.93 9.90
N TRP A 250 9.99 -12.06 10.03
CA TRP A 250 11.10 -12.42 9.16
C TRP A 250 11.03 -13.88 8.71
N GLU A 251 11.60 -14.15 7.54
CA GLU A 251 11.78 -15.50 6.99
C GLU A 251 13.16 -15.60 6.34
N ALA A 252 13.68 -16.82 6.20
CA ALA A 252 15.01 -17.03 5.67
C ALA A 252 15.12 -18.28 4.80
N THR A 253 16.09 -18.24 3.89
CA THR A 253 16.49 -19.40 3.09
C THR A 253 18.01 -19.49 2.97
N THR A 254 18.53 -20.69 2.74
CA THR A 254 19.96 -20.92 2.49
C THR A 254 20.21 -21.09 0.98
N VAL A 255 21.26 -20.45 0.48
CA VAL A 255 21.72 -20.56 -0.91
C VAL A 255 23.20 -20.94 -0.96
N ASP A 256 23.68 -21.50 -2.06
CA ASP A 256 25.10 -21.77 -2.33
C ASP A 256 25.63 -20.76 -3.35
N LEU A 257 26.45 -19.80 -2.92
CA LEU A 257 27.02 -18.77 -3.80
C LEU A 257 27.99 -19.35 -4.84
N ASP A 258 28.60 -20.54 -4.59
CA ASP A 258 29.42 -21.20 -5.60
C ASP A 258 28.62 -21.62 -6.84
N ARG A 259 27.29 -21.83 -6.70
CA ARG A 259 26.39 -22.03 -7.83
C ARG A 259 26.40 -20.82 -8.77
N THR A 260 26.35 -19.61 -8.24
CA THR A 260 26.38 -18.38 -9.05
C THR A 260 27.67 -18.27 -9.85
N MET A 261 28.82 -18.54 -9.23
CA MET A 261 30.11 -18.52 -9.92
C MET A 261 30.22 -19.60 -11.00
N ARG A 262 29.73 -20.79 -10.72
CA ARG A 262 29.66 -21.90 -11.69
C ARG A 262 28.83 -21.51 -12.91
N LEU A 263 27.62 -21.01 -12.71
CA LEU A 263 26.72 -20.62 -13.81
C LEU A 263 27.30 -19.45 -14.62
N ARG A 264 27.94 -18.47 -14.01
CA ARG A 264 28.67 -17.41 -14.73
C ARG A 264 29.76 -17.95 -15.62
N SER A 265 30.54 -18.95 -15.14
CA SER A 265 31.60 -19.58 -15.92
C SER A 265 31.07 -20.45 -17.06
N GLU A 266 29.90 -21.06 -16.93
CA GLU A 266 29.27 -21.90 -17.94
C GLU A 266 28.51 -21.08 -18.99
N ASN A 267 27.90 -19.92 -18.64
CA ASN A 267 27.11 -19.09 -19.52
C ASN A 267 28.02 -18.23 -20.44
N THR A 268 28.15 -18.66 -21.68
CA THR A 268 28.98 -18.00 -22.69
C THR A 268 28.52 -16.56 -22.96
N THR A 269 27.23 -16.32 -23.08
CA THR A 269 26.68 -14.99 -23.33
C THR A 269 27.04 -14.03 -22.20
N TRP A 270 26.82 -14.45 -20.94
CA TRP A 270 27.16 -13.63 -19.78
C TRP A 270 28.68 -13.29 -19.76
N ARG A 271 29.55 -14.26 -20.07
CA ARG A 271 31.00 -14.01 -20.11
C ARG A 271 31.39 -13.04 -21.21
N MET A 272 30.76 -13.12 -22.40
CA MET A 272 31.02 -12.20 -23.51
C MET A 272 30.61 -10.79 -23.12
N ASP A 273 29.40 -10.61 -22.57
CA ASP A 273 28.89 -9.31 -22.15
C ASP A 273 29.74 -8.72 -21.02
N HIS A 274 30.12 -9.53 -20.03
CA HIS A 274 31.04 -9.11 -18.97
C HIS A 274 32.39 -8.63 -19.52
N THR A 275 32.99 -9.39 -20.47
CA THR A 275 34.26 -9.02 -21.08
C THR A 275 34.16 -7.72 -21.88
N ALA A 276 33.09 -7.54 -22.65
CA ALA A 276 32.82 -6.32 -23.40
C ALA A 276 32.64 -5.12 -22.46
N TRP A 277 31.90 -5.30 -21.36
CA TRP A 277 31.70 -4.26 -20.36
C TRP A 277 33.03 -3.90 -19.67
N ALA A 278 33.80 -4.88 -19.22
CA ALA A 278 35.06 -4.66 -18.51
C ALA A 278 36.14 -3.99 -19.39
N ALA A 279 36.04 -4.10 -20.71
CA ALA A 279 36.95 -3.42 -21.64
C ALA A 279 36.71 -1.90 -21.72
N SER A 280 35.55 -1.41 -21.25
CA SER A 280 35.12 0.00 -21.42
C SER A 280 34.71 0.69 -20.10
N HIS A 281 34.70 -0.03 -18.99
CA HIS A 281 34.28 0.50 -17.69
C HIS A 281 35.23 0.07 -16.58
N ASP A 282 35.48 0.98 -15.63
CA ASP A 282 36.14 0.64 -14.38
C ASP A 282 35.21 -0.20 -13.50
N PRO A 283 35.76 -1.09 -12.65
CA PRO A 283 34.94 -1.82 -11.68
C PRO A 283 34.40 -0.88 -10.59
N VAL A 284 33.23 -1.19 -10.09
CA VAL A 284 32.65 -0.55 -8.89
C VAL A 284 33.61 -0.82 -7.71
N PRO A 285 33.94 0.21 -6.89
CA PRO A 285 34.83 0.04 -5.75
C PRO A 285 34.34 -1.02 -4.77
N THR A 286 35.24 -1.85 -4.30
CA THR A 286 34.98 -2.89 -3.30
C THR A 286 35.54 -2.47 -1.95
N ILE A 287 34.68 -2.46 -0.92
CA ILE A 287 35.08 -2.30 0.47
C ILE A 287 35.41 -3.70 1.01
N GLU A 288 36.66 -3.92 1.35
CA GLU A 288 37.12 -5.20 1.89
C GLU A 288 36.88 -5.24 3.41
N ILE A 289 36.20 -6.25 3.91
CA ILE A 289 35.99 -6.53 5.33
C ILE A 289 36.73 -7.84 5.66
N PRO A 290 37.95 -7.74 6.18
CA PRO A 290 38.77 -8.91 6.48
C PRO A 290 38.11 -9.82 7.53
N ALA A 291 38.29 -11.14 7.40
CA ALA A 291 37.78 -12.12 8.37
C ALA A 291 38.41 -11.97 9.78
N THR A 292 39.50 -11.20 9.91
CA THR A 292 40.11 -10.82 11.17
C THR A 292 39.36 -9.71 11.90
N GLU A 293 38.58 -8.90 11.17
CA GLU A 293 37.75 -7.84 11.74
C GLU A 293 36.31 -8.32 11.99
N PHE A 294 35.77 -9.05 11.03
CA PHE A 294 34.41 -9.59 11.11
C PHE A 294 34.31 -10.91 10.35
N ARG A 295 33.73 -11.91 11.01
CA ARG A 295 33.50 -13.23 10.42
C ARG A 295 32.09 -13.70 10.68
N THR A 296 31.45 -14.23 9.63
CA THR A 296 30.12 -14.84 9.72
C THR A 296 30.18 -16.27 10.29
N ARG A 297 29.08 -16.70 10.92
CA ARG A 297 28.95 -18.06 11.45
C ARG A 297 28.12 -18.90 10.47
N ARG A 298 28.75 -19.83 9.75
CA ARG A 298 28.13 -20.62 8.67
C ARG A 298 28.38 -22.11 8.77
N GLU A 299 29.12 -22.55 9.77
CA GLU A 299 29.59 -23.93 9.93
C GLU A 299 28.42 -24.95 10.08
N LYS A 300 27.26 -24.49 10.59
CA LYS A 300 26.06 -25.31 10.78
C LYS A 300 25.10 -25.28 9.59
N LEU A 301 25.35 -24.45 8.58
CA LEU A 301 24.44 -24.34 7.43
C LEU A 301 24.50 -25.62 6.59
N THR A 302 23.34 -26.10 6.20
CA THR A 302 23.18 -27.28 5.34
C THR A 302 22.63 -26.85 3.98
N TYR A 303 23.00 -27.60 2.94
CA TYR A 303 22.46 -27.38 1.61
C TYR A 303 20.92 -27.55 1.62
N PRO A 304 20.15 -26.61 1.04
CA PRO A 304 18.69 -26.69 1.06
C PRO A 304 18.22 -27.88 0.24
N VAL A 305 17.51 -28.79 0.90
CA VAL A 305 16.88 -29.94 0.25
C VAL A 305 15.37 -29.69 0.08
N PRO A 306 14.77 -30.08 -1.07
CA PRO A 306 13.35 -29.93 -1.27
C PRO A 306 12.55 -30.71 -0.23
N ALA A 307 11.51 -30.08 0.37
CA ALA A 307 10.68 -30.72 1.40
C ALA A 307 9.99 -32.00 0.91
N HIS A 308 9.72 -32.11 -0.41
CA HIS A 308 9.15 -33.31 -1.05
C HIS A 308 10.21 -34.38 -1.43
N GLY A 309 11.48 -34.18 -1.04
CA GLY A 309 12.54 -35.20 -1.17
C GLY A 309 13.13 -35.40 -2.58
N SER A 310 12.80 -34.56 -3.56
CA SER A 310 13.33 -34.70 -4.92
C SER A 310 13.80 -33.35 -5.48
N PHE A 311 14.99 -33.31 -6.09
CA PHE A 311 15.48 -32.17 -6.87
C PHE A 311 14.96 -32.15 -8.32
N LEU A 312 14.35 -33.23 -8.77
CA LEU A 312 13.94 -33.42 -10.16
C LEU A 312 12.43 -33.18 -10.38
N LEU A 313 11.66 -33.17 -9.30
CA LEU A 313 10.23 -32.90 -9.35
C LEU A 313 9.95 -31.46 -8.95
N PRO A 314 8.94 -30.81 -9.57
CA PRO A 314 8.51 -29.49 -9.11
C PRO A 314 7.94 -29.58 -7.69
N ALA A 315 8.10 -28.50 -6.93
CA ALA A 315 7.40 -28.39 -5.65
C ALA A 315 5.88 -28.38 -5.90
N PRO A 316 5.09 -29.04 -5.01
CA PRO A 316 3.63 -28.96 -5.11
C PRO A 316 3.20 -27.50 -4.94
N GLU A 317 2.60 -26.93 -5.98
CA GLU A 317 2.07 -25.57 -5.94
C GLU A 317 0.71 -25.57 -5.25
N LYS A 318 0.52 -24.63 -4.32
CA LYS A 318 -0.81 -24.29 -3.81
C LYS A 318 -1.45 -23.34 -4.82
N TYR A 319 -2.35 -23.88 -5.63
CA TYR A 319 -3.16 -23.04 -6.51
C TYR A 319 -4.15 -22.21 -5.68
N VAL A 320 -4.04 -20.89 -5.79
CA VAL A 320 -5.02 -19.95 -5.22
C VAL A 320 -5.74 -19.27 -6.41
N PRO A 321 -7.07 -19.42 -6.52
CA PRO A 321 -7.83 -18.78 -7.58
C PRO A 321 -7.57 -17.27 -7.63
N ALA A 322 -7.49 -16.70 -8.82
CA ALA A 322 -7.20 -15.27 -8.99
C ALA A 322 -8.21 -14.36 -8.27
N ARG A 323 -9.49 -14.72 -8.29
CA ARG A 323 -10.55 -14.00 -7.54
C ARG A 323 -10.30 -14.03 -6.03
N THR A 324 -9.92 -15.18 -5.49
CA THR A 324 -9.60 -15.32 -4.05
C THR A 324 -8.42 -14.44 -3.68
N ARG A 325 -7.33 -14.51 -4.45
CA ARG A 325 -6.13 -13.69 -4.21
C ARG A 325 -6.47 -12.20 -4.26
N TYR A 326 -7.20 -11.77 -5.27
CA TYR A 326 -7.65 -10.40 -5.42
C TYR A 326 -8.48 -9.92 -4.21
N CYS A 327 -9.50 -10.68 -3.83
CA CYS A 327 -10.38 -10.30 -2.72
C CYS A 327 -9.65 -10.26 -1.38
N GLU A 328 -8.83 -11.27 -1.09
CA GLU A 328 -8.04 -11.32 0.14
C GLU A 328 -7.01 -10.17 0.20
N ASP A 329 -6.30 -9.89 -0.89
CA ASP A 329 -5.34 -8.80 -0.94
C ASP A 329 -6.00 -7.44 -0.70
N VAL A 330 -7.14 -7.16 -1.31
CA VAL A 330 -7.88 -5.90 -1.08
C VAL A 330 -8.38 -5.82 0.36
N LEU A 331 -8.99 -6.88 0.89
CA LEU A 331 -9.50 -6.91 2.26
C LEU A 331 -8.38 -6.75 3.30
N ASP A 332 -7.23 -7.40 3.08
CA ASP A 332 -6.07 -7.30 3.96
C ASP A 332 -5.43 -5.90 3.91
N ALA A 333 -5.31 -5.32 2.71
CA ALA A 333 -4.84 -3.96 2.53
C ALA A 333 -5.70 -2.94 3.30
N LEU A 334 -7.01 -2.99 3.09
CA LEU A 334 -7.94 -2.08 3.75
C LEU A 334 -7.94 -2.27 5.28
N ALA A 335 -7.95 -3.52 5.75
CA ALA A 335 -7.91 -3.83 7.19
C ALA A 335 -6.61 -3.35 7.85
N MET A 336 -5.46 -3.53 7.17
CA MET A 336 -4.17 -3.01 7.62
C MET A 336 -4.17 -1.48 7.66
N GLY A 337 -4.71 -0.82 6.63
CA GLY A 337 -4.82 0.64 6.59
C GLY A 337 -5.63 1.21 7.75
N VAL A 338 -6.79 0.64 8.05
CA VAL A 338 -7.61 1.04 9.21
C VAL A 338 -6.85 0.81 10.52
N GLY A 339 -6.21 -0.35 10.66
CA GLY A 339 -5.49 -0.74 11.86
C GLY A 339 -4.29 0.17 12.15
N ASP A 340 -3.45 0.39 11.16
CA ASP A 340 -2.25 1.20 11.33
C ASP A 340 -2.59 2.69 11.51
N TYR A 341 -3.61 3.21 10.81
CA TYR A 341 -4.09 4.56 11.04
C TYR A 341 -4.59 4.75 12.50
N PHE A 342 -5.34 3.78 13.01
CA PHE A 342 -5.79 3.77 14.41
C PHE A 342 -4.62 3.69 15.40
N GLU A 343 -3.70 2.75 15.19
CA GLU A 343 -2.65 2.43 16.17
C GLU A 343 -1.50 3.44 16.16
N LYS A 344 -1.08 3.92 14.99
CA LYS A 344 0.06 4.84 14.86
C LYS A 344 -0.27 6.26 15.31
N ASN A 345 -1.51 6.72 15.12
CA ASN A 345 -1.94 8.03 15.62
C ASN A 345 -2.01 8.12 17.14
N ARG A 346 -2.26 7.01 17.85
CA ARG A 346 -2.29 6.92 19.34
C ARG A 346 -3.32 7.81 20.04
N VAL A 347 -4.23 8.43 19.31
CA VAL A 347 -5.27 9.32 19.86
C VAL A 347 -6.63 8.65 19.95
N PHE A 348 -6.83 7.57 19.21
CA PHE A 348 -8.12 6.90 19.12
C PHE A 348 -8.27 5.76 20.15
N LYS A 349 -9.48 5.59 20.68
CA LYS A 349 -9.83 4.55 21.65
C LYS A 349 -10.75 3.47 21.10
N THR A 350 -11.51 3.78 20.07
CA THR A 350 -12.48 2.91 19.43
C THR A 350 -12.71 3.35 17.99
N VAL A 351 -13.27 2.48 17.16
CA VAL A 351 -13.62 2.79 15.76
C VAL A 351 -15.13 2.88 15.64
N GLY A 352 -15.65 3.90 14.96
CA GLY A 352 -17.07 4.13 14.74
C GLY A 352 -17.46 4.14 13.27
N VAL A 353 -18.59 3.50 12.96
CA VAL A 353 -19.16 3.44 11.61
C VAL A 353 -20.63 3.89 11.66
N ALA A 354 -21.00 4.84 10.79
CA ALA A 354 -22.39 5.13 10.50
C ALA A 354 -22.95 4.02 9.59
N LEU A 355 -23.58 3.02 10.19
CA LEU A 355 -24.06 1.82 9.51
C LEU A 355 -25.49 2.05 8.98
N SER A 356 -25.62 2.29 7.67
CA SER A 356 -26.91 2.53 7.03
C SER A 356 -27.72 1.26 6.72
N GLY A 357 -27.11 0.08 6.87
CA GLY A 357 -27.66 -1.19 6.38
C GLY A 357 -27.44 -1.40 4.88
N GLY A 358 -26.83 -0.45 4.19
CA GLY A 358 -26.40 -0.54 2.79
C GLY A 358 -25.02 -1.19 2.65
N ARG A 359 -24.67 -1.56 1.41
CA ARG A 359 -23.48 -2.37 1.06
C ARG A 359 -22.17 -1.70 1.43
N ASP A 360 -22.03 -0.40 1.23
CA ASP A 360 -20.77 0.34 1.45
C ASP A 360 -20.41 0.44 2.93
N SER A 361 -21.39 0.86 3.75
CA SER A 361 -21.19 0.92 5.20
C SER A 361 -21.00 -0.46 5.82
N LEU A 362 -21.63 -1.49 5.24
CA LEU A 362 -21.43 -2.88 5.64
C LEU A 362 -20.01 -3.35 5.33
N LEU A 363 -19.50 -3.14 4.10
CA LEU A 363 -18.12 -3.51 3.75
C LEU A 363 -17.13 -2.77 4.65
N THR A 364 -17.31 -1.48 4.90
CA THR A 364 -16.47 -0.70 5.82
C THR A 364 -16.44 -1.31 7.23
N LEU A 365 -17.60 -1.73 7.75
CA LEU A 365 -17.70 -2.38 9.05
C LEU A 365 -16.96 -3.73 9.06
N LEU A 366 -17.12 -4.55 8.01
CA LEU A 366 -16.46 -5.87 7.88
C LEU A 366 -14.94 -5.74 7.76
N VAL A 367 -14.45 -4.74 7.05
CA VAL A 367 -13.01 -4.40 6.97
C VAL A 367 -12.47 -4.01 8.35
N ALA A 368 -13.18 -3.12 9.06
CA ALA A 368 -12.79 -2.74 10.42
C ALA A 368 -12.83 -3.94 11.39
N HIS A 369 -13.80 -4.83 11.24
CA HIS A 369 -13.88 -6.06 12.03
C HIS A 369 -12.74 -7.03 11.70
N ARG A 370 -12.32 -7.16 10.44
CA ARG A 370 -11.16 -7.99 10.03
C ARG A 370 -9.88 -7.53 10.73
N TRP A 371 -9.63 -6.23 10.83
CA TRP A 371 -8.54 -5.69 11.64
C TRP A 371 -8.73 -6.00 13.13
N ALA A 372 -9.91 -5.72 13.67
CA ALA A 372 -10.21 -5.92 15.09
C ALA A 372 -10.04 -7.38 15.53
N ALA A 373 -10.38 -8.35 14.64
CA ALA A 373 -10.20 -9.78 14.88
C ALA A 373 -8.71 -10.17 14.97
N ARG A 374 -7.84 -9.51 14.23
CA ARG A 374 -6.38 -9.70 14.37
C ARG A 374 -5.83 -9.06 15.64
N LYS A 375 -6.37 -7.89 16.01
CA LYS A 375 -5.91 -7.14 17.19
C LYS A 375 -6.39 -7.73 18.51
N LYS A 376 -7.64 -8.18 18.56
CA LYS A 376 -8.30 -8.71 19.76
C LYS A 376 -9.18 -9.91 19.40
N PRO A 377 -8.57 -11.08 19.14
CA PRO A 377 -9.28 -12.27 18.66
C PRO A 377 -10.46 -12.70 19.54
N ASP A 378 -10.33 -12.59 20.86
CA ASP A 378 -11.35 -13.02 21.83
C ASP A 378 -12.60 -12.13 21.87
N ALA A 379 -12.49 -10.86 21.45
CA ALA A 379 -13.61 -9.91 21.50
C ALA A 379 -13.44 -8.78 20.46
N PRO A 380 -13.40 -9.07 19.16
CA PRO A 380 -13.14 -8.07 18.13
C PRO A 380 -14.17 -6.94 18.11
N GLY A 381 -15.45 -7.25 18.25
CA GLY A 381 -16.53 -6.27 18.29
C GLY A 381 -16.41 -5.23 19.40
N SER A 382 -15.64 -5.53 20.46
CA SER A 382 -15.43 -4.57 21.55
C SER A 382 -14.64 -3.31 21.15
N LEU A 383 -13.85 -3.37 20.07
CA LEU A 383 -13.11 -2.23 19.51
C LEU A 383 -13.98 -1.34 18.61
N LEU A 384 -15.16 -1.82 18.22
CA LEU A 384 -16.02 -1.19 17.23
C LEU A 384 -17.29 -0.62 17.83
N ARG A 385 -17.87 0.38 17.19
CA ARG A 385 -19.19 0.96 17.49
C ARG A 385 -19.93 1.22 16.17
N ALA A 386 -21.14 0.74 16.07
CA ALA A 386 -22.01 0.99 14.93
C ALA A 386 -23.18 1.89 15.32
N PHE A 387 -23.56 2.79 14.42
CA PHE A 387 -24.65 3.74 14.61
C PHE A 387 -25.62 3.64 13.43
N TYR A 388 -26.85 3.19 13.67
CA TYR A 388 -27.93 3.28 12.71
C TYR A 388 -28.73 4.54 13.01
N MET A 389 -28.82 5.44 12.05
CA MET A 389 -29.44 6.75 12.22
C MET A 389 -30.59 6.91 11.22
N PRO A 390 -31.76 6.27 11.46
CA PRO A 390 -32.87 6.29 10.55
C PRO A 390 -33.54 7.66 10.43
N SER A 391 -34.10 7.92 9.24
CA SER A 391 -35.13 8.94 8.98
C SER A 391 -36.42 8.25 8.62
N ARG A 392 -37.49 9.03 8.41
CA ARG A 392 -38.78 8.56 7.91
C ARG A 392 -38.71 7.80 6.57
N TYR A 393 -37.61 7.95 5.82
CA TYR A 393 -37.39 7.29 4.53
C TYR A 393 -36.61 5.98 4.67
N SER A 394 -36.07 5.70 5.84
CA SER A 394 -35.32 4.47 6.10
C SER A 394 -36.23 3.26 6.19
N SER A 395 -35.86 2.15 5.55
CA SER A 395 -36.65 0.93 5.52
C SER A 395 -36.36 0.00 6.71
N ALA A 396 -37.36 -0.82 7.05
CA ALA A 396 -37.20 -1.85 8.08
C ALA A 396 -36.15 -2.92 7.69
N GLU A 397 -35.97 -3.15 6.40
CA GLU A 397 -35.01 -4.11 5.85
C GLU A 397 -33.57 -3.68 6.13
N THR A 398 -33.22 -2.39 5.96
CA THR A 398 -31.89 -1.88 6.24
C THR A 398 -31.59 -1.86 7.73
N GLU A 399 -32.56 -1.54 8.58
CA GLU A 399 -32.42 -1.67 10.02
C GLU A 399 -32.18 -3.13 10.45
N LYS A 400 -32.95 -4.06 9.87
CA LYS A 400 -32.79 -5.49 10.13
C LYS A 400 -31.40 -5.98 9.73
N ALA A 401 -30.92 -5.61 8.54
CA ALA A 401 -29.57 -5.98 8.10
C ALA A 401 -28.49 -5.44 9.03
N ALA A 402 -28.58 -4.15 9.44
CA ALA A 402 -27.64 -3.53 10.36
C ALA A 402 -27.61 -4.19 11.74
N ARG A 403 -28.79 -4.51 12.31
CA ARG A 403 -28.90 -5.21 13.59
C ARG A 403 -28.32 -6.61 13.51
N THR A 404 -28.73 -7.38 12.51
CA THR A 404 -28.32 -8.77 12.34
C THR A 404 -26.80 -8.89 12.25
N VAL A 405 -26.14 -8.09 11.38
CA VAL A 405 -24.66 -8.17 11.25
C VAL A 405 -23.94 -7.75 12.53
N CYS A 406 -24.46 -6.75 13.26
CA CYS A 406 -23.86 -6.33 14.52
C CYS A 406 -24.00 -7.40 15.61
N ASP A 407 -25.16 -8.07 15.70
CA ASP A 407 -25.39 -9.17 16.63
C ASP A 407 -24.50 -10.38 16.31
N GLU A 408 -24.35 -10.76 15.03
CA GLU A 408 -23.48 -11.85 14.57
C GLU A 408 -22.00 -11.58 14.88
N LEU A 409 -21.55 -10.32 14.79
CA LEU A 409 -20.16 -9.93 15.01
C LEU A 409 -19.87 -9.44 16.45
N GLY A 410 -20.87 -9.42 17.32
CA GLY A 410 -20.73 -8.92 18.70
C GLY A 410 -20.40 -7.43 18.77
N ILE A 411 -20.86 -6.62 17.79
CA ILE A 411 -20.59 -5.19 17.71
C ILE A 411 -21.74 -4.40 18.36
N PRO A 412 -21.46 -3.52 19.34
CA PRO A 412 -22.48 -2.67 19.90
C PRO A 412 -23.10 -1.72 18.86
N LEU A 413 -24.41 -1.86 18.62
CA LEU A 413 -25.20 -1.00 17.74
C LEU A 413 -26.04 -0.02 18.56
N ARG A 414 -26.01 1.25 18.17
CA ARG A 414 -26.94 2.29 18.67
C ARG A 414 -27.85 2.77 17.55
N VAL A 415 -29.15 2.80 17.83
CA VAL A 415 -30.16 3.34 16.93
C VAL A 415 -30.60 4.72 17.42
N VAL A 416 -30.41 5.75 16.57
CA VAL A 416 -30.66 7.15 16.94
C VAL A 416 -31.32 7.87 15.75
N SER A 417 -32.69 7.97 15.75
CA SER A 417 -33.43 8.66 14.68
C SER A 417 -32.97 10.11 14.49
N ILE A 418 -32.90 10.55 13.22
CA ILE A 418 -32.58 11.94 12.88
C ILE A 418 -33.82 12.82 12.73
N ASP A 419 -35.03 12.29 12.74
CA ASP A 419 -36.26 13.01 12.33
C ASP A 419 -36.48 14.33 13.06
N ALA A 420 -36.38 14.34 14.38
CA ALA A 420 -36.59 15.56 15.17
C ALA A 420 -35.54 16.67 14.88
N ALA A 421 -34.31 16.29 14.51
CA ALA A 421 -33.28 17.26 14.08
C ALA A 421 -33.56 17.71 12.62
N PHE A 422 -33.98 16.76 11.77
CA PHE A 422 -34.29 17.02 10.38
C PHE A 422 -35.40 18.06 10.23
N GLU A 423 -36.52 17.91 10.97
CA GLU A 423 -37.60 18.89 10.94
C GLU A 423 -37.15 20.29 11.35
N ARG A 424 -36.39 20.39 12.46
CA ARG A 424 -35.87 21.70 12.93
C ARG A 424 -34.96 22.35 11.91
N GLU A 425 -34.12 21.55 11.24
CA GLU A 425 -33.20 22.06 10.24
C GLU A 425 -33.93 22.50 8.96
N LEU A 426 -34.96 21.78 8.56
CA LEU A 426 -35.83 22.20 7.44
C LEU A 426 -36.51 23.54 7.70
N GLU A 427 -37.03 23.78 8.93
CA GLU A 427 -37.59 25.06 9.33
C GLU A 427 -36.54 26.18 9.31
N ALA A 428 -35.36 25.92 9.84
CA ALA A 428 -34.26 26.89 9.85
C ALA A 428 -33.80 27.26 8.44
N VAL A 429 -33.65 26.28 7.54
CA VAL A 429 -33.23 26.55 6.16
C VAL A 429 -34.33 27.30 5.40
N ARG A 430 -35.63 26.95 5.60
CA ARG A 430 -36.74 27.75 5.01
C ARG A 430 -36.71 29.21 5.42
N ALA A 431 -36.36 29.50 6.67
CA ALA A 431 -36.19 30.87 7.16
C ALA A 431 -35.01 31.64 6.56
N MET A 432 -34.03 30.93 5.97
CA MET A 432 -32.89 31.53 5.26
C MET A 432 -33.17 31.85 3.79
N LEU A 433 -34.21 31.20 3.21
CA LEU A 433 -34.54 31.38 1.80
C LEU A 433 -35.32 32.70 1.59
N GLN A 434 -35.12 33.32 0.43
CA GLN A 434 -35.87 34.49 0.04
C GLN A 434 -37.34 34.11 -0.31
N PRO A 435 -38.29 35.06 -0.22
CA PRO A 435 -39.65 34.83 -0.67
C PRO A 435 -39.69 34.34 -2.12
N GLY A 436 -40.24 33.12 -2.33
CA GLY A 436 -40.31 32.47 -3.64
C GLY A 436 -39.16 31.53 -4.00
N GLU A 437 -38.11 31.44 -3.20
CA GLU A 437 -37.08 30.42 -3.37
C GLU A 437 -37.55 29.06 -2.85
N PRO A 438 -37.52 27.98 -3.68
CA PRO A 438 -38.00 26.68 -3.27
C PRO A 438 -36.99 25.94 -2.40
N LEU A 439 -37.43 25.26 -1.36
CA LEU A 439 -36.64 24.21 -0.71
C LEU A 439 -36.59 22.99 -1.65
N THR A 440 -35.41 22.69 -2.18
CA THR A 440 -35.25 21.61 -3.17
C THR A 440 -35.15 20.24 -2.50
N GLN A 441 -35.54 19.17 -3.20
CA GLN A 441 -35.35 17.80 -2.74
C GLN A 441 -33.86 17.50 -2.43
N LEU A 442 -32.93 18.03 -3.23
CA LEU A 442 -31.49 17.90 -2.99
C LEU A 442 -31.09 18.52 -1.64
N THR A 443 -31.68 19.66 -1.25
CA THR A 443 -31.45 20.28 0.04
C THR A 443 -31.90 19.36 1.19
N GLU A 444 -33.09 18.78 1.07
CA GLU A 444 -33.66 17.85 2.06
C GLU A 444 -32.79 16.60 2.23
N GLN A 445 -32.28 16.01 1.13
CA GLN A 445 -31.38 14.88 1.14
C GLN A 445 -30.05 15.23 1.83
N ASN A 446 -29.47 16.37 1.46
CA ASN A 446 -28.19 16.83 2.01
C ASN A 446 -28.26 17.18 3.50
N ILE A 447 -29.38 17.73 3.98
CA ILE A 447 -29.60 17.96 5.42
C ILE A 447 -29.52 16.66 6.21
N GLN A 448 -30.17 15.59 5.74
CA GLN A 448 -30.13 14.28 6.40
C GLN A 448 -28.69 13.73 6.50
N ALA A 449 -27.92 13.81 5.40
CA ALA A 449 -26.54 13.37 5.39
C ALA A 449 -25.66 14.19 6.36
N ARG A 450 -25.84 15.52 6.40
CA ARG A 450 -25.09 16.43 7.30
C ARG A 450 -25.39 16.18 8.77
N ILE A 451 -26.65 15.94 9.13
CA ILE A 451 -27.02 15.59 10.51
C ILE A 451 -26.32 14.32 10.96
N ARG A 452 -26.23 13.30 10.09
CA ARG A 452 -25.50 12.05 10.39
C ARG A 452 -24.01 12.32 10.58
N GLY A 453 -23.36 13.04 9.66
CA GLY A 453 -21.96 13.43 9.75
C GLY A 453 -21.64 14.20 11.01
N GLN A 454 -22.43 15.23 11.35
CA GLN A 454 -22.29 16.03 12.57
C GLN A 454 -22.40 15.18 13.83
N ARG A 455 -23.34 14.26 13.89
CA ARG A 455 -23.48 13.36 15.06
C ARG A 455 -22.29 12.44 15.23
N MET A 456 -21.76 11.91 14.15
CA MET A 456 -20.58 11.06 14.20
C MET A 456 -19.35 11.83 14.68
N TRP A 457 -19.14 13.07 14.24
CA TRP A 457 -18.07 13.92 14.76
C TRP A 457 -18.26 14.26 16.25
N SER A 458 -19.49 14.57 16.66
CA SER A 458 -19.80 14.83 18.08
C SER A 458 -19.53 13.60 18.95
N TRP A 459 -19.88 12.42 18.46
CA TRP A 459 -19.53 11.16 19.12
C TRP A 459 -18.01 10.94 19.17
N SER A 460 -17.32 11.14 18.05
CA SER A 460 -15.87 11.01 17.95
C SER A 460 -15.16 11.88 18.99
N ASN A 461 -15.54 13.15 19.09
CA ASN A 461 -14.98 14.09 20.08
C ASN A 461 -15.23 13.65 21.53
N SER A 462 -16.42 13.13 21.82
CA SER A 462 -16.79 12.73 23.19
C SER A 462 -16.17 11.39 23.62
N SER A 463 -15.92 10.47 22.67
CA SER A 463 -15.47 9.11 22.96
C SER A 463 -13.98 8.88 22.65
N GLY A 464 -13.33 9.79 21.92
CA GLY A 464 -12.02 9.54 21.29
C GLY A 464 -12.10 8.48 20.19
N GLY A 465 -13.24 8.42 19.49
CA GLY A 465 -13.49 7.44 18.43
C GLY A 465 -12.93 7.85 17.09
N LEU A 466 -12.35 6.90 16.34
CA LEU A 466 -12.03 7.06 14.94
C LEU A 466 -13.32 6.90 14.11
N PHE A 467 -13.79 7.97 13.51
CA PHE A 467 -14.95 7.95 12.61
C PHE A 467 -14.51 7.57 11.20
N LEU A 468 -14.97 6.40 10.69
CA LEU A 468 -14.70 5.93 9.35
C LEU A 468 -15.75 6.46 8.35
N GLN A 469 -15.28 7.02 7.26
CA GLN A 469 -16.08 7.41 6.10
C GLN A 469 -16.37 6.15 5.26
N THR A 470 -17.58 6.05 4.71
CA THR A 470 -18.09 4.83 4.07
C THR A 470 -18.42 4.96 2.57
N GLY A 471 -18.10 6.10 1.93
CA GLY A 471 -18.36 6.32 0.52
C GLY A 471 -17.37 5.57 -0.37
N ASN A 472 -17.86 5.05 -1.50
CA ASN A 472 -17.06 4.32 -2.47
C ASN A 472 -16.52 5.24 -3.59
N MET A 473 -15.60 4.69 -4.40
CA MET A 473 -14.92 5.39 -5.48
C MET A 473 -15.87 5.88 -6.58
N SER A 474 -16.85 5.06 -6.99
CA SER A 474 -17.74 5.35 -8.10
C SER A 474 -18.64 6.57 -7.82
N GLU A 475 -19.24 6.61 -6.62
CA GLU A 475 -20.06 7.73 -6.17
C GLU A 475 -19.23 9.01 -5.99
N ARG A 476 -18.03 8.87 -5.41
CA ARG A 476 -17.09 9.98 -5.24
C ARG A 476 -16.64 10.56 -6.57
N ALA A 477 -16.33 9.72 -7.57
CA ALA A 477 -15.86 10.14 -8.89
C ALA A 477 -16.84 11.10 -9.58
N VAL A 478 -18.13 10.82 -9.50
CA VAL A 478 -19.19 11.63 -10.13
C VAL A 478 -19.82 12.64 -9.16
N GLY A 479 -19.28 12.78 -7.94
CA GLY A 479 -19.78 13.70 -6.93
C GLY A 479 -21.19 13.39 -6.42
N TYR A 480 -21.63 12.16 -6.52
CA TYR A 480 -22.87 11.68 -5.90
C TYR A 480 -22.67 11.49 -4.39
N THR A 481 -22.28 12.57 -3.77
CA THR A 481 -21.86 12.69 -2.37
C THR A 481 -22.22 14.07 -1.83
N THR A 482 -22.37 14.16 -0.50
CA THR A 482 -22.74 15.40 0.21
C THR A 482 -21.53 15.94 0.98
N VAL A 483 -21.05 17.12 0.61
CA VAL A 483 -20.05 17.87 1.39
C VAL A 483 -20.63 18.22 2.77
N GLY A 484 -19.87 17.96 3.82
CA GLY A 484 -20.33 18.10 5.20
C GLY A 484 -21.24 16.97 5.68
N GLY A 485 -21.47 15.92 4.87
CA GLY A 485 -22.36 14.80 5.16
C GLY A 485 -21.68 13.44 5.03
N ASP A 486 -21.97 12.70 3.97
CA ASP A 486 -21.40 11.37 3.73
C ASP A 486 -19.93 11.39 3.25
N LEU A 487 -19.40 12.56 2.90
CA LEU A 487 -17.95 12.76 2.72
C LEU A 487 -17.19 12.91 4.05
N GLU A 488 -17.88 12.99 5.19
CA GLU A 488 -17.23 13.20 6.48
C GLU A 488 -16.67 11.92 7.10
N GLY A 489 -15.55 12.09 7.80
CA GLY A 489 -14.84 11.05 8.52
C GLY A 489 -13.37 11.41 8.73
N ALA A 490 -12.67 10.65 9.55
CA ALA A 490 -11.23 10.83 9.75
C ALA A 490 -10.39 9.99 8.76
N LEU A 491 -10.96 8.90 8.25
CA LEU A 491 -10.34 8.01 7.26
C LEU A 491 -11.40 7.47 6.30
N ALA A 492 -11.17 7.61 5.00
CA ALA A 492 -12.03 7.09 3.95
C ALA A 492 -11.55 5.70 3.51
N VAL A 493 -12.19 4.66 4.06
CA VAL A 493 -11.71 3.27 3.94
C VAL A 493 -11.85 2.73 2.54
N ILE A 494 -13.03 2.90 1.91
CA ILE A 494 -13.35 2.34 0.60
C ILE A 494 -13.47 3.40 -0.50
N ALA A 495 -12.94 4.60 -0.27
CA ALA A 495 -13.03 5.71 -1.22
C ALA A 495 -12.30 5.47 -2.55
N ASN A 496 -11.39 4.51 -2.59
CA ASN A 496 -10.69 4.06 -3.80
C ASN A 496 -11.08 2.62 -4.22
N VAL A 497 -12.22 2.13 -3.72
CA VAL A 497 -12.84 0.86 -4.12
C VAL A 497 -14.04 1.16 -5.02
N PRO A 498 -14.04 0.79 -6.31
CA PRO A 498 -15.21 0.94 -7.20
C PRO A 498 -16.43 0.17 -6.68
N LYS A 499 -17.62 0.66 -6.98
CA LYS A 499 -18.88 0.02 -6.54
C LYS A 499 -19.00 -1.44 -6.99
N THR A 500 -18.57 -1.73 -8.20
CA THR A 500 -18.53 -3.11 -8.73
C THR A 500 -17.62 -4.02 -7.91
N VAL A 501 -16.50 -3.48 -7.42
CA VAL A 501 -15.57 -4.23 -6.54
C VAL A 501 -16.16 -4.39 -5.13
N VAL A 502 -16.86 -3.38 -4.59
CA VAL A 502 -17.61 -3.52 -3.32
C VAL A 502 -18.55 -4.71 -3.37
N MET A 503 -19.28 -4.87 -4.50
CA MET A 503 -20.18 -6.01 -4.71
C MET A 503 -19.44 -7.34 -4.71
N VAL A 504 -18.34 -7.44 -5.48
CA VAL A 504 -17.52 -8.65 -5.57
C VAL A 504 -16.95 -9.05 -4.21
N LEU A 505 -16.50 -8.08 -3.40
CA LEU A 505 -15.95 -8.34 -2.06
C LEU A 505 -17.04 -8.84 -1.09
N LEU A 506 -18.26 -8.29 -1.15
CA LEU A 506 -19.37 -8.75 -0.31
C LEU A 506 -19.84 -10.14 -0.72
N ASP A 507 -19.95 -10.43 -2.03
CA ASP A 507 -20.27 -11.76 -2.54
C ASP A 507 -19.21 -12.78 -2.09
N TYR A 508 -17.93 -12.43 -2.21
CA TYR A 508 -16.82 -13.26 -1.75
C TYR A 508 -16.88 -13.53 -0.23
N LEU A 509 -17.15 -12.50 0.57
CA LEU A 509 -17.31 -12.67 2.02
C LEU A 509 -18.52 -13.53 2.37
N GLN A 510 -19.62 -13.40 1.64
CA GLN A 510 -20.80 -14.24 1.83
C GLN A 510 -20.54 -15.70 1.47
N GLU A 511 -19.70 -15.98 0.46
CA GLU A 511 -19.31 -17.34 0.06
C GLU A 511 -18.34 -17.98 1.08
N THR A 512 -17.40 -17.23 1.60
CA THR A 512 -16.30 -17.75 2.44
C THR A 512 -16.59 -17.65 3.94
N HIS A 513 -17.34 -16.65 4.37
CA HIS A 513 -17.70 -16.37 5.75
C HIS A 513 -19.16 -15.92 5.83
N PRO A 514 -20.11 -16.83 5.58
CA PRO A 514 -21.52 -16.48 5.44
C PRO A 514 -22.09 -15.86 6.72
N LEU A 515 -22.67 -14.65 6.56
CA LEU A 515 -23.40 -13.93 7.59
C LEU A 515 -24.80 -13.60 7.08
N GLU A 516 -25.81 -13.76 7.91
CA GLU A 516 -27.20 -13.40 7.55
C GLU A 516 -27.32 -11.90 7.28
N GLY A 517 -26.58 -11.05 8.02
CA GLY A 517 -26.54 -9.61 7.78
C GLY A 517 -26.00 -9.24 6.40
N ILE A 518 -24.99 -9.95 5.88
CA ILE A 518 -24.50 -9.76 4.50
C ILE A 518 -25.59 -10.17 3.51
N ARG A 519 -26.20 -11.33 3.69
CA ARG A 519 -27.26 -11.85 2.81
C ARG A 519 -28.44 -10.86 2.70
N LEU A 520 -28.88 -10.30 3.82
CA LEU A 520 -29.96 -9.31 3.86
C LEU A 520 -29.59 -8.03 3.09
N ALA A 521 -28.36 -7.52 3.25
CA ALA A 521 -27.90 -6.32 2.55
C ALA A 521 -27.75 -6.54 1.04
N LEU A 522 -27.40 -7.75 0.59
CA LEU A 522 -27.26 -8.09 -0.83
C LEU A 522 -28.61 -8.23 -1.54
N GLN A 523 -29.69 -8.57 -0.83
CA GLN A 523 -31.04 -8.71 -1.41
C GLN A 523 -31.66 -7.39 -1.85
N LYS A 524 -31.20 -6.27 -1.30
CA LYS A 524 -31.77 -4.95 -1.60
C LYS A 524 -30.99 -4.25 -2.74
N PRO A 525 -31.68 -3.57 -3.67
CA PRO A 525 -31.03 -2.69 -4.63
C PRO A 525 -30.20 -1.60 -3.94
N PRO A 526 -29.03 -1.20 -4.49
CA PRO A 526 -28.24 -0.12 -3.91
C PRO A 526 -28.95 1.23 -4.07
N GLY A 527 -29.04 1.99 -2.97
CA GLY A 527 -29.63 3.33 -2.97
C GLY A 527 -29.49 4.00 -1.60
N PRO A 528 -29.46 5.35 -1.55
CA PRO A 528 -29.13 6.10 -0.32
C PRO A 528 -30.31 6.26 0.66
N GLU A 529 -31.54 5.88 0.35
CA GLU A 529 -32.75 6.03 1.19
C GLU A 529 -32.95 7.44 1.80
N LEU A 530 -32.71 8.48 1.02
CA LEU A 530 -32.88 9.87 1.43
C LEU A 530 -34.18 10.48 0.92
N ALA A 531 -34.88 9.77 0.02
CA ALA A 531 -36.18 10.11 -0.56
C ALA A 531 -37.01 8.84 -0.80
N PRO A 532 -38.35 8.96 -1.00
CA PRO A 532 -39.18 7.81 -1.31
C PRO A 532 -38.74 7.11 -2.61
N ASN A 533 -38.64 5.77 -2.57
CA ASN A 533 -38.30 4.89 -3.71
C ASN A 533 -37.01 5.26 -4.46
N GLN A 534 -36.02 5.83 -3.78
CA GLN A 534 -34.76 6.26 -4.40
C GLN A 534 -33.91 5.06 -4.78
N VAL A 535 -33.50 4.97 -6.07
CA VAL A 535 -32.58 3.96 -6.60
C VAL A 535 -31.39 4.68 -7.24
N GLY A 536 -30.19 4.45 -6.73
CA GLY A 536 -29.01 5.20 -7.17
C GLY A 536 -28.66 5.01 -8.64
N GLU A 537 -28.85 3.81 -9.21
CA GLU A 537 -28.60 3.54 -10.63
C GLU A 537 -29.57 4.26 -11.57
N GLU A 538 -30.79 4.53 -11.14
CA GLU A 538 -31.76 5.30 -11.93
C GLU A 538 -31.39 6.79 -11.99
N GLU A 539 -30.87 7.32 -10.90
CA GLU A 539 -30.37 8.71 -10.83
C GLU A 539 -29.03 8.90 -11.55
N LEU A 540 -28.18 7.90 -11.59
CA LEU A 540 -26.86 7.94 -12.21
C LEU A 540 -26.84 7.23 -13.58
N MET A 541 -26.49 5.99 -13.54
CA MET A 541 -26.43 4.96 -14.59
C MET A 541 -26.06 3.63 -13.92
N PRO A 542 -26.17 2.47 -14.58
CA PRO A 542 -25.69 1.20 -14.02
C PRO A 542 -24.23 1.30 -13.57
N PHE A 543 -23.92 0.92 -12.33
CA PHE A 543 -22.57 1.09 -11.77
C PHE A 543 -21.48 0.43 -12.61
N ARG A 544 -21.76 -0.72 -13.25
CA ARG A 544 -20.79 -1.35 -14.16
C ARG A 544 -20.45 -0.50 -15.38
N VAL A 545 -21.39 0.30 -15.86
CA VAL A 545 -21.15 1.25 -16.95
C VAL A 545 -20.38 2.46 -16.44
N LEU A 546 -20.76 2.97 -15.26
CA LEU A 546 -20.08 4.08 -14.61
C LEU A 546 -18.59 3.75 -14.34
N ASP A 547 -18.32 2.57 -13.77
CA ASP A 547 -16.95 2.14 -13.46
C ASP A 547 -16.11 1.91 -14.74
N ALA A 548 -16.74 1.41 -15.81
CA ALA A 548 -16.10 1.30 -17.12
C ALA A 548 -15.74 2.68 -17.69
N CYS A 549 -16.68 3.63 -17.69
CA CYS A 549 -16.43 5.01 -18.12
C CYS A 549 -15.29 5.66 -17.28
N PHE A 550 -15.31 5.43 -15.98
CA PHE A 550 -14.31 5.98 -15.08
C PHE A 550 -12.90 5.42 -15.39
N HIS A 551 -12.76 4.10 -15.52
CA HIS A 551 -11.49 3.48 -15.90
C HIS A 551 -11.00 3.98 -17.26
N LEU A 552 -11.85 3.92 -18.28
CA LEU A 552 -11.46 4.29 -19.64
C LEU A 552 -11.07 5.78 -19.77
N PHE A 553 -11.84 6.67 -19.13
CA PHE A 553 -11.59 8.11 -19.22
C PHE A 553 -10.47 8.59 -18.28
N ALA A 554 -10.47 8.14 -17.01
CA ALA A 554 -9.59 8.67 -15.99
C ALA A 554 -8.28 7.87 -15.82
N ASP A 555 -8.26 6.57 -16.12
CA ASP A 555 -7.05 5.73 -16.04
C ASP A 555 -6.39 5.62 -17.42
N GLU A 556 -7.14 5.18 -18.44
CA GLU A 556 -6.63 5.00 -19.81
C GLU A 556 -6.53 6.30 -20.61
N LYS A 557 -7.08 7.41 -20.11
CA LYS A 557 -7.07 8.75 -20.74
C LYS A 557 -7.73 8.80 -22.13
N LEU A 558 -8.72 7.94 -22.37
CA LEU A 558 -9.48 7.93 -23.63
C LEU A 558 -10.40 9.14 -23.76
N LEU A 559 -10.57 9.63 -24.97
CA LEU A 559 -11.56 10.66 -25.30
C LEU A 559 -13.00 10.10 -25.22
N PRO A 560 -14.03 10.94 -24.98
CA PRO A 560 -15.40 10.47 -24.84
C PRO A 560 -15.88 9.58 -25.99
N GLU A 561 -15.56 9.89 -27.24
CA GLU A 561 -15.93 9.10 -28.42
C GLU A 561 -15.24 7.72 -28.44
N GLU A 562 -14.05 7.60 -27.84
CA GLU A 562 -13.34 6.33 -27.69
C GLU A 562 -13.96 5.50 -26.57
N VAL A 563 -14.30 6.15 -25.46
CA VAL A 563 -15.04 5.52 -24.33
C VAL A 563 -16.38 4.95 -24.83
N GLU A 564 -17.14 5.71 -25.62
CA GLU A 564 -18.42 5.25 -26.20
C GLU A 564 -18.24 3.95 -27.01
N ARG A 565 -17.22 3.89 -27.87
CA ARG A 565 -16.94 2.71 -28.70
C ARG A 565 -16.62 1.48 -27.84
N VAL A 566 -15.81 1.64 -26.79
CA VAL A 566 -15.45 0.53 -25.90
C VAL A 566 -16.67 0.10 -25.07
N VAL A 567 -17.43 1.04 -24.51
CA VAL A 567 -18.63 0.76 -23.71
C VAL A 567 -19.68 0.03 -24.53
N LEU A 568 -19.90 0.40 -25.80
CA LEU A 568 -20.81 -0.33 -26.71
C LEU A 568 -20.36 -1.77 -26.96
N THR A 569 -19.04 -2.02 -27.00
CA THR A 569 -18.52 -3.37 -27.14
C THR A 569 -18.70 -4.19 -25.85
N MET A 570 -18.51 -3.57 -24.68
CA MET A 570 -18.67 -4.22 -23.38
C MET A 570 -20.13 -4.51 -23.03
N PHE A 571 -21.06 -3.66 -23.48
CA PHE A 571 -22.49 -3.72 -23.14
C PHE A 571 -23.35 -3.70 -24.41
N PRO A 572 -23.39 -4.79 -25.18
CA PRO A 572 -24.04 -4.85 -26.50
C PRO A 572 -25.57 -4.68 -26.42
N ASP A 573 -26.15 -4.83 -25.24
CA ASP A 573 -27.62 -4.61 -25.04
C ASP A 573 -27.99 -3.12 -24.95
N LEU A 574 -27.01 -2.21 -24.86
CA LEU A 574 -27.22 -0.77 -24.83
C LEU A 574 -27.19 -0.20 -26.25
N THR A 575 -28.12 0.75 -26.52
CA THR A 575 -28.09 1.45 -27.81
C THR A 575 -27.04 2.56 -27.84
N PRO A 576 -26.57 2.97 -29.04
CA PRO A 576 -25.59 4.06 -29.16
C PRO A 576 -26.02 5.36 -28.48
N ASP A 577 -27.30 5.75 -28.60
CA ASP A 577 -27.81 6.96 -27.99
C ASP A 577 -27.81 6.91 -26.46
N VAL A 578 -28.12 5.76 -25.89
CA VAL A 578 -28.04 5.54 -24.42
C VAL A 578 -26.61 5.64 -23.93
N VAL A 579 -25.68 4.99 -24.63
CA VAL A 579 -24.25 5.04 -24.27
C VAL A 579 -23.70 6.45 -24.40
N HIS A 580 -24.03 7.17 -25.47
CA HIS A 580 -23.65 8.58 -25.63
C HIS A 580 -24.16 9.43 -24.46
N GLY A 581 -25.44 9.23 -24.05
CA GLY A 581 -26.01 9.90 -22.89
C GLY A 581 -25.26 9.61 -21.60
N TYR A 582 -24.91 8.36 -21.34
CA TYR A 582 -24.16 7.96 -20.16
C TYR A 582 -22.74 8.53 -20.12
N VAL A 583 -21.99 8.43 -21.22
CA VAL A 583 -20.61 8.94 -21.31
C VAL A 583 -20.58 10.46 -21.15
N THR A 584 -21.49 11.18 -21.83
CA THR A 584 -21.60 12.64 -21.70
C THR A 584 -21.94 13.05 -20.27
N LYS A 585 -22.90 12.36 -19.63
CA LYS A 585 -23.29 12.59 -18.24
C LYS A 585 -22.11 12.32 -17.30
N PHE A 586 -21.42 11.19 -17.47
CA PHE A 586 -20.26 10.83 -16.67
C PHE A 586 -19.17 11.89 -16.75
N VAL A 587 -18.70 12.25 -17.95
CA VAL A 587 -17.62 13.23 -18.15
C VAL A 587 -17.97 14.58 -17.51
N LYS A 588 -19.20 15.04 -17.70
CA LYS A 588 -19.69 16.29 -17.08
C LYS A 588 -19.65 16.19 -15.56
N MET A 589 -20.24 15.16 -14.97
CA MET A 589 -20.28 14.98 -13.52
C MET A 589 -18.88 14.83 -12.94
N PHE A 590 -18.02 14.03 -13.57
CA PHE A 590 -16.65 13.80 -13.13
C PHE A 590 -15.85 15.11 -13.05
N LEU A 591 -15.81 15.90 -14.13
CA LEU A 591 -15.04 17.13 -14.18
C LEU A 591 -15.60 18.24 -13.28
N THR A 592 -16.91 18.28 -13.06
CA THR A 592 -17.54 19.26 -12.18
C THR A 592 -17.54 18.87 -10.70
N SER A 593 -17.11 17.66 -10.36
CA SER A 593 -17.12 17.13 -8.98
C SER A 593 -15.78 17.20 -8.28
N ILE A 594 -14.70 17.62 -8.97
CA ILE A 594 -13.34 17.64 -8.45
C ILE A 594 -13.25 18.43 -7.14
N TYR A 595 -13.98 19.55 -7.00
CA TYR A 595 -14.00 20.35 -5.78
C TYR A 595 -14.47 19.58 -4.54
N LYS A 596 -15.25 18.52 -4.70
CA LYS A 596 -15.70 17.66 -3.60
C LYS A 596 -14.57 16.73 -3.12
N TRP A 597 -13.69 16.27 -4.03
CA TRP A 597 -12.61 15.35 -3.66
C TRP A 597 -11.63 15.98 -2.68
N VAL A 598 -11.32 17.28 -2.86
CA VAL A 598 -10.38 18.02 -1.99
C VAL A 598 -10.92 18.29 -0.59
N GLN A 599 -12.20 18.03 -0.36
CA GLN A 599 -12.85 18.17 0.94
C GLN A 599 -13.12 16.80 1.60
N ALA A 600 -12.73 15.72 0.94
CA ALA A 600 -12.86 14.37 1.49
C ALA A 600 -11.67 14.05 2.41
N PRO A 601 -11.87 13.17 3.40
CA PRO A 601 -10.78 12.71 4.27
C PRO A 601 -9.74 11.90 3.50
N LEU A 602 -8.58 11.69 4.13
CA LEU A 602 -7.52 10.82 3.65
C LEU A 602 -8.10 9.44 3.26
N SER A 603 -7.72 8.97 2.07
CA SER A 603 -8.20 7.69 1.52
C SER A 603 -7.07 6.66 1.42
N LEU A 604 -7.43 5.37 1.57
CA LEU A 604 -6.50 4.27 1.41
C LEU A 604 -6.24 3.99 -0.07
N HIS A 605 -4.98 3.86 -0.44
CA HIS A 605 -4.53 3.66 -1.81
C HIS A 605 -4.39 2.17 -2.11
N ILE A 606 -5.15 1.65 -3.06
CA ILE A 606 -5.17 0.21 -3.38
C ILE A 606 -4.99 -0.11 -4.87
N GLY A 607 -5.07 0.88 -5.75
CA GLY A 607 -5.07 0.68 -7.20
C GLY A 607 -4.17 1.65 -7.95
N ASN A 608 -4.17 1.56 -9.27
CA ASN A 608 -3.48 2.54 -10.12
C ASN A 608 -4.23 3.85 -10.21
N LEU A 609 -5.56 3.77 -10.24
CA LEU A 609 -6.46 4.90 -10.25
C LEU A 609 -6.93 5.21 -8.83
N ASP A 610 -6.76 6.46 -8.42
CA ASP A 610 -7.12 6.96 -7.11
C ASP A 610 -7.61 8.39 -7.22
N LEU A 611 -8.62 8.75 -6.45
CA LEU A 611 -9.19 10.09 -6.38
C LEU A 611 -8.46 10.99 -5.34
N ASP A 612 -7.21 10.69 -5.05
CA ASP A 612 -6.35 11.55 -4.25
C ASP A 612 -5.67 12.59 -5.16
N ARG A 613 -6.11 13.84 -5.06
CA ARG A 613 -5.60 14.94 -5.85
C ARG A 613 -4.12 15.25 -5.55
N GLU A 614 -3.66 14.98 -4.35
CA GLU A 614 -2.29 15.32 -3.96
C GLU A 614 -1.28 14.29 -4.47
N ARG A 615 -1.70 13.03 -4.61
CA ARG A 615 -0.78 11.92 -4.89
C ARG A 615 -1.02 11.21 -6.22
N ALA A 616 -2.26 11.00 -6.63
CA ALA A 616 -2.53 10.14 -7.77
C ALA A 616 -3.10 10.87 -8.98
N LEU A 617 -4.35 11.32 -8.93
CA LEU A 617 -5.01 11.99 -10.04
C LEU A 617 -5.06 13.51 -9.81
N GLN A 618 -3.99 14.20 -10.18
CA GLN A 618 -3.78 15.64 -9.92
C GLN A 618 -4.54 16.52 -10.93
N LEU A 619 -5.87 16.49 -10.89
CA LEU A 619 -6.70 17.36 -11.72
C LEU A 619 -6.89 18.76 -11.08
N PRO A 620 -6.88 19.84 -11.87
CA PRO A 620 -7.17 21.17 -11.36
C PRO A 620 -8.64 21.23 -10.89
N VAL A 621 -8.85 21.81 -9.69
CA VAL A 621 -10.21 21.99 -9.14
C VAL A 621 -11.03 22.93 -10.01
N VAL A 622 -10.40 24.02 -10.49
CA VAL A 622 -11.00 24.93 -11.44
C VAL A 622 -10.69 24.42 -12.85
N THR A 623 -11.61 23.67 -13.42
CA THR A 623 -11.50 23.12 -14.77
C THR A 623 -12.85 23.17 -15.48
N HIS A 624 -12.84 23.06 -16.80
CA HIS A 624 -14.01 23.07 -17.64
C HIS A 624 -14.03 21.85 -18.56
N ALA A 625 -15.22 21.30 -18.84
CA ALA A 625 -15.36 20.09 -19.64
C ALA A 625 -15.31 20.33 -21.17
N GLU A 626 -15.15 21.58 -21.63
CA GLU A 626 -15.21 21.94 -23.06
C GLU A 626 -14.17 21.20 -23.92
N TRP A 627 -12.98 20.95 -23.37
CA TRP A 627 -11.92 20.22 -24.06
C TRP A 627 -12.29 18.74 -24.34
N ALA A 628 -13.09 18.14 -23.45
CA ALA A 628 -13.54 16.75 -23.57
C ALA A 628 -14.90 16.63 -24.30
N LEU A 629 -15.81 17.58 -24.06
CA LEU A 629 -17.16 17.61 -24.63
C LEU A 629 -17.22 18.67 -25.73
N LYS A 630 -16.74 18.35 -26.92
CA LYS A 630 -16.84 19.25 -28.09
C LYS A 630 -18.29 19.42 -28.47
N LYS A 631 -18.74 20.67 -28.67
CA LYS A 631 -20.01 20.94 -29.34
C LYS A 631 -19.93 20.38 -30.77
N LYS A 632 -20.82 19.46 -31.09
CA LYS A 632 -21.00 18.99 -32.49
C LYS A 632 -21.53 20.11 -33.35
#